data_ee554ad01c1ea451bdfc9ab8b337aa78
#
_entry.id   ee554ad01c1ea451bdfc9ab8b337aa78
#
_cell.length_a   1.000
_cell.length_b   1.000
_cell.length_c   1.000
_cell.angle_alpha   90.00
_cell.angle_beta   90.00
_cell.angle_gamma   90.00
#
_symmetry.space_group_name_H-M   'P 1'
#
loop_
_entity.id
_entity.type
_entity.pdbx_description
1 polymer ?
#
loop_
_entity_poly.entity_id
_entity_poly.type
_entity_poly.pdbx_seq_one_letter_code
_entity_poly.pdbx_strand_id
1 'polypeptide(L)'
;MIGEPEIDGDWYAASGSEATAEALPGGPGRERVRRARPPWLWALGGVLAASAVWAGTLAVLDRVPDVPRLAYRHSPDLCKEFDLKTVARTAGREFEGRQNGEASYPAQDWSYCSISTPYQEETVMYGAQALVELHKEHDPAAEFATGPGTDPSTRIDIGERQEVQGLGGRAVLDRYYARGGSRLMVLDGGAVFTLTVQWFQPKDGTPGSIDENAMDAAMIEDMRTLMTKLKG
;
A
#
# COMPACT_ATOMS: atom_id res chain seq x y z
N MET A 1 24.56 14.83 19.85
CA MET A 1 25.89 14.27 19.53
C MET A 1 25.62 12.95 18.82
N ILE A 2 25.80 12.97 17.53
CA ILE A 2 25.63 11.78 16.66
C ILE A 2 27.05 11.33 16.35
N GLY A 3 27.44 10.15 16.85
CA GLY A 3 28.74 9.54 16.59
C GLY A 3 28.78 8.95 15.19
N GLU A 4 29.79 9.31 14.43
CA GLU A 4 30.11 8.68 13.14
C GLU A 4 30.66 7.25 13.39
N PRO A 5 30.30 6.24 12.61
CA PRO A 5 30.94 4.94 12.67
C PRO A 5 32.30 4.98 11.99
N GLU A 6 33.37 4.81 12.76
CA GLU A 6 34.72 4.56 12.23
C GLU A 6 34.76 3.16 11.63
N ILE A 7 35.11 3.11 10.34
CA ILE A 7 35.40 1.85 9.63
C ILE A 7 36.90 1.64 9.69
N ASP A 8 37.36 0.94 10.72
CA ASP A 8 38.70 0.39 10.77
C ASP A 8 38.77 -0.89 9.94
N GLY A 9 39.33 -0.81 8.76
CA GLY A 9 39.58 -1.90 7.86
C GLY A 9 41.05 -1.95 7.43
N ASP A 10 41.89 -2.62 8.22
CA ASP A 10 43.28 -2.91 7.85
C ASP A 10 43.33 -3.91 6.70
N TRP A 11 43.52 -3.43 5.50
CA TRP A 11 43.83 -4.23 4.32
C TRP A 11 45.37 -4.42 4.23
N TYR A 12 45.93 -5.34 5.00
CA TYR A 12 47.31 -5.74 4.78
C TYR A 12 47.42 -6.68 3.59
N ALA A 13 48.11 -6.21 2.58
CA ALA A 13 48.55 -6.98 1.42
C ALA A 13 49.43 -8.16 1.87
N ALA A 14 49.01 -9.36 1.54
CA ALA A 14 49.84 -10.56 1.67
C ALA A 14 50.88 -10.53 0.55
N SER A 15 52.09 -10.23 0.92
CA SER A 15 53.28 -10.29 0.07
C SER A 15 53.70 -11.73 -0.18
N GLY A 16 53.92 -12.05 -1.44
CA GLY A 16 54.99 -12.87 -1.98
C GLY A 16 55.30 -14.22 -1.36
N SER A 17 54.97 -15.24 -2.12
CA SER A 17 55.71 -16.53 -2.03
C SER A 17 56.42 -16.72 -3.36
N GLU A 18 57.73 -16.47 -3.36
CA GLU A 18 58.66 -16.85 -4.44
C GLU A 18 58.73 -18.37 -4.51
N ALA A 19 58.20 -18.95 -5.58
CA ALA A 19 58.45 -20.34 -5.92
C ALA A 19 59.60 -20.39 -6.93
N THR A 20 60.76 -20.86 -6.46
CA THR A 20 61.93 -21.16 -7.24
C THR A 20 61.62 -22.25 -8.27
N ALA A 21 61.61 -21.90 -9.55
CA ALA A 21 61.46 -22.87 -10.63
C ALA A 21 62.83 -23.43 -11.03
N GLU A 22 62.98 -24.71 -10.80
CA GLU A 22 64.13 -25.54 -11.25
C GLU A 22 64.03 -25.78 -12.77
N ALA A 23 65.05 -25.37 -13.50
CA ALA A 23 65.14 -25.52 -14.97
C ALA A 23 65.60 -26.90 -15.34
N LEU A 24 64.87 -27.62 -16.19
CA LEU A 24 65.31 -28.82 -16.93
C LEU A 24 65.52 -28.46 -18.40
N PRO A 25 66.61 -29.00 -19.05
CA PRO A 25 66.97 -28.59 -20.39
C PRO A 25 66.42 -29.49 -21.49
N GLY A 26 66.01 -28.86 -22.58
CA GLY A 26 66.29 -29.34 -23.87
C GLY A 26 65.25 -30.15 -24.65
N GLY A 27 64.81 -29.59 -25.76
CA GLY A 27 64.32 -30.25 -26.96
C GLY A 27 63.82 -29.24 -27.98
N PRO A 28 64.29 -29.29 -29.29
CA PRO A 28 63.88 -28.32 -30.29
C PRO A 28 62.54 -28.71 -30.88
N GLY A 29 61.49 -28.27 -30.23
CA GLY A 29 60.12 -28.35 -30.75
C GLY A 29 59.76 -27.07 -31.45
N ARG A 30 59.39 -27.10 -32.73
CA ARG A 30 58.85 -25.99 -33.50
C ARG A 30 57.58 -25.48 -32.80
N GLU A 31 57.73 -24.46 -31.98
CA GLU A 31 56.60 -23.73 -31.42
C GLU A 31 55.86 -22.96 -32.55
N ARG A 32 54.69 -23.45 -32.91
CA ARG A 32 53.68 -22.60 -33.58
C ARG A 32 53.32 -21.50 -32.59
N VAL A 33 53.82 -20.30 -32.83
CA VAL A 33 53.43 -19.10 -32.11
C VAL A 33 51.93 -18.91 -32.32
N ARG A 34 51.12 -19.49 -31.43
CA ARG A 34 49.71 -19.08 -31.29
C ARG A 34 49.75 -17.65 -30.81
N ARG A 35 49.43 -16.71 -31.73
CA ARG A 35 49.17 -15.31 -31.35
C ARG A 35 48.11 -15.30 -30.22
N ALA A 36 48.58 -15.22 -29.02
CA ALA A 36 47.71 -15.02 -27.86
C ALA A 36 46.94 -13.72 -28.07
N ARG A 37 45.65 -13.82 -28.18
CA ARG A 37 44.80 -12.61 -28.23
C ARG A 37 45.06 -11.82 -26.91
N PRO A 38 45.23 -10.50 -27.01
CA PRO A 38 45.59 -9.70 -25.85
C PRO A 38 44.47 -9.83 -24.79
N PRO A 39 44.83 -10.07 -23.53
CA PRO A 39 43.86 -10.39 -22.46
C PRO A 39 42.80 -9.29 -22.22
N TRP A 40 43.09 -8.06 -22.61
CA TRP A 40 42.16 -6.95 -22.47
C TRP A 40 40.91 -7.10 -23.36
N LEU A 41 40.94 -7.86 -24.46
CA LEU A 41 39.77 -8.16 -25.28
C LEU A 41 38.76 -9.03 -24.56
N TRP A 42 39.22 -9.93 -23.71
CA TRP A 42 38.35 -10.74 -22.85
C TRP A 42 37.70 -9.91 -21.75
N ALA A 43 38.43 -8.96 -21.17
CA ALA A 43 37.90 -8.05 -20.17
C ALA A 43 36.82 -7.13 -20.76
N LEU A 44 37.05 -6.56 -21.97
CA LEU A 44 36.05 -5.77 -22.68
C LEU A 44 34.81 -6.60 -23.05
N GLY A 45 35.00 -7.86 -23.51
CA GLY A 45 33.88 -8.76 -23.81
C GLY A 45 33.04 -9.06 -22.57
N GLY A 46 33.68 -9.27 -21.41
CA GLY A 46 32.97 -9.48 -20.14
C GLY A 46 32.16 -8.26 -19.68
N VAL A 47 32.76 -7.07 -19.76
CA VAL A 47 32.06 -5.81 -19.41
C VAL A 47 30.85 -5.58 -20.32
N LEU A 48 31.00 -5.74 -21.63
CA LEU A 48 29.90 -5.56 -22.57
C LEU A 48 28.78 -6.59 -22.36
N ALA A 49 29.13 -7.86 -22.10
CA ALA A 49 28.15 -8.89 -21.81
C ALA A 49 27.38 -8.59 -20.48
N ALA A 50 28.10 -8.22 -19.42
CA ALA A 50 27.48 -7.86 -18.15
C ALA A 50 26.57 -6.63 -18.29
N SER A 51 27.00 -5.59 -19.01
CA SER A 51 26.20 -4.40 -19.27
C SER A 51 24.96 -4.71 -20.10
N ALA A 52 25.04 -5.59 -21.08
CA ALA A 52 23.91 -6.00 -21.90
C ALA A 52 22.89 -6.81 -21.08
N VAL A 53 23.34 -7.69 -20.18
CA VAL A 53 22.47 -8.43 -19.27
C VAL A 53 21.78 -7.47 -18.31
N TRP A 54 22.51 -6.51 -17.70
CA TRP A 54 21.93 -5.49 -16.82
C TRP A 54 20.90 -4.61 -17.55
N ALA A 55 21.27 -4.08 -18.73
CA ALA A 55 20.36 -3.26 -19.50
C ALA A 55 19.13 -4.04 -19.97
N GLY A 56 19.31 -5.31 -20.35
CA GLY A 56 18.22 -6.20 -20.70
C GLY A 56 17.28 -6.49 -19.54
N THR A 57 17.83 -6.73 -18.35
CA THR A 57 17.04 -6.97 -17.13
C THR A 57 16.23 -5.72 -16.73
N LEU A 58 16.87 -4.55 -16.73
CA LEU A 58 16.19 -3.28 -16.47
C LEU A 58 15.10 -3.00 -17.51
N ALA A 59 15.37 -3.21 -18.78
CA ALA A 59 14.38 -3.00 -19.86
C ALA A 59 13.20 -3.99 -19.81
N VAL A 60 13.38 -5.17 -19.23
CA VAL A 60 12.29 -6.14 -19.01
C VAL A 60 11.48 -5.73 -17.77
N LEU A 61 12.12 -5.27 -16.70
CA LEU A 61 11.45 -4.77 -15.49
C LEU A 61 10.64 -3.50 -15.78
N ASP A 62 11.16 -2.59 -16.61
CA ASP A 62 10.47 -1.37 -17.05
C ASP A 62 9.31 -1.63 -18.03
N ARG A 63 9.28 -2.80 -18.69
CA ARG A 63 8.27 -3.12 -19.71
C ARG A 63 7.02 -3.80 -19.19
N VAL A 64 6.95 -4.10 -17.92
CA VAL A 64 5.71 -4.55 -17.27
C VAL A 64 5.19 -3.39 -16.42
N PRO A 65 4.49 -2.41 -16.99
CA PRO A 65 3.72 -1.51 -16.16
C PRO A 65 2.66 -2.39 -15.52
N ASP A 66 2.76 -2.56 -14.22
CA ASP A 66 1.71 -3.15 -13.38
C ASP A 66 0.57 -2.13 -13.28
N VAL A 67 0.04 -1.74 -14.46
CA VAL A 67 -1.08 -0.81 -14.54
C VAL A 67 -2.30 -1.54 -14.00
N PRO A 68 -2.82 -1.13 -12.86
CA PRO A 68 -3.92 -1.82 -12.23
C PRO A 68 -5.18 -1.68 -13.08
N ARG A 69 -6.00 -2.73 -13.09
CA ARG A 69 -7.30 -2.68 -13.77
C ARG A 69 -8.25 -1.84 -12.94
N LEU A 70 -8.69 -0.71 -13.49
CA LEU A 70 -9.72 0.12 -12.90
C LEU A 70 -11.08 -0.30 -13.42
N ALA A 71 -11.90 -0.88 -12.54
CA ALA A 71 -13.29 -1.24 -12.83
C ALA A 71 -14.28 -0.21 -12.28
N TYR A 72 -13.78 0.89 -11.73
CA TYR A 72 -14.55 1.91 -11.04
C TYR A 72 -14.30 3.28 -11.66
N ARG A 73 -15.34 4.11 -11.63
CA ARG A 73 -15.31 5.50 -12.11
C ARG A 73 -15.00 6.48 -10.98
N HIS A 74 -14.33 7.56 -11.31
CA HIS A 74 -14.21 8.71 -10.44
C HIS A 74 -15.57 9.36 -10.17
N SER A 75 -15.83 9.77 -8.93
CA SER A 75 -17.05 10.49 -8.55
C SER A 75 -16.72 11.94 -8.22
N PRO A 76 -17.26 12.93 -8.96
CA PRO A 76 -17.07 14.34 -8.64
C PRO A 76 -17.84 14.78 -7.39
N ASP A 77 -18.79 13.96 -6.93
CA ASP A 77 -19.55 14.20 -5.70
C ASP A 77 -19.88 12.87 -5.03
N LEU A 78 -18.91 12.35 -4.27
CA LEU A 78 -19.06 11.07 -3.59
C LEU A 78 -20.22 11.08 -2.59
N CYS A 79 -20.58 12.23 -2.01
CA CYS A 79 -21.68 12.33 -1.07
C CYS A 79 -23.05 12.06 -1.68
N LYS A 80 -23.21 12.17 -3.01
CA LYS A 80 -24.43 11.74 -3.72
C LYS A 80 -24.52 10.24 -3.92
N GLU A 81 -23.36 9.57 -4.01
CA GLU A 81 -23.27 8.12 -4.18
C GLU A 81 -23.24 7.38 -2.83
N PHE A 82 -22.69 8.06 -1.82
CA PHE A 82 -22.47 7.51 -0.47
C PHE A 82 -23.74 7.60 0.36
N ASP A 83 -24.53 6.53 0.32
CA ASP A 83 -25.85 6.43 0.94
C ASP A 83 -25.82 5.37 2.04
N LEU A 84 -25.47 5.79 3.27
CA LEU A 84 -25.31 4.92 4.44
C LEU A 84 -26.66 4.45 5.03
N LYS A 85 -27.51 3.82 4.22
CA LYS A 85 -28.86 3.41 4.65
C LYS A 85 -28.84 2.34 5.73
N THR A 86 -27.90 1.40 5.64
CA THR A 86 -27.84 0.29 6.60
C THR A 86 -27.22 0.77 7.89
N VAL A 87 -26.13 1.53 7.82
CA VAL A 87 -25.50 2.16 9.00
C VAL A 87 -26.49 3.11 9.69
N ALA A 88 -27.21 3.96 8.97
CA ALA A 88 -28.21 4.88 9.53
C ALA A 88 -29.33 4.12 10.28
N ARG A 89 -29.84 3.03 9.68
CA ARG A 89 -30.84 2.17 10.32
C ARG A 89 -30.30 1.50 11.58
N THR A 90 -29.06 1.00 11.56
CA THR A 90 -28.43 0.35 12.71
C THR A 90 -28.16 1.36 13.83
N ALA A 91 -27.72 2.57 13.46
CA ALA A 91 -27.52 3.68 14.40
C ALA A 91 -28.84 4.25 14.95
N GLY A 92 -29.98 3.98 14.29
CA GLY A 92 -31.27 4.61 14.62
C GLY A 92 -31.28 6.12 14.38
N ARG A 93 -30.40 6.64 13.49
CA ARG A 93 -30.16 8.07 13.29
C ARG A 93 -29.97 8.38 11.80
N GLU A 94 -30.46 9.53 11.37
CA GLU A 94 -30.22 10.05 10.03
C GLU A 94 -28.90 10.85 9.97
N PHE A 95 -28.18 10.74 8.86
CA PHE A 95 -26.96 11.51 8.60
C PHE A 95 -27.31 12.73 7.74
N GLU A 96 -26.89 13.92 8.17
CA GLU A 96 -27.28 15.20 7.53
C GLU A 96 -26.07 16.00 7.02
N GLY A 97 -25.14 16.33 7.90
CA GLY A 97 -23.97 17.16 7.56
C GLY A 97 -23.12 16.48 6.49
N ARG A 98 -22.88 17.16 5.35
CA ARG A 98 -22.12 16.59 4.23
C ARG A 98 -20.98 17.50 3.83
N GLN A 99 -19.79 16.93 3.74
CA GLN A 99 -18.59 17.58 3.22
C GLN A 99 -18.03 16.69 2.10
N ASN A 100 -17.89 17.26 0.90
CA ASN A 100 -17.40 16.59 -0.28
C ASN A 100 -16.06 17.16 -0.69
N GLY A 101 -15.18 16.31 -1.23
CA GLY A 101 -13.90 16.68 -1.82
C GLY A 101 -13.52 15.70 -2.91
N GLU A 102 -12.81 16.18 -3.92
CA GLU A 102 -12.28 15.32 -4.98
C GLU A 102 -11.06 15.95 -5.63
N ALA A 103 -10.22 15.14 -6.26
CA ALA A 103 -9.21 15.60 -7.20
C ALA A 103 -8.83 14.49 -8.19
N SER A 104 -8.35 14.93 -9.35
CA SER A 104 -7.86 14.06 -10.40
C SER A 104 -6.42 14.44 -10.76
N TYR A 105 -5.51 13.46 -10.66
CA TYR A 105 -4.09 13.59 -10.98
C TYR A 105 -3.70 12.51 -12.01
N PRO A 106 -2.56 12.63 -12.69
CA PRO A 106 -2.11 11.61 -13.62
C PRO A 106 -2.03 10.21 -13.01
N ALA A 107 -1.48 10.08 -11.81
CA ALA A 107 -1.26 8.79 -11.14
C ALA A 107 -2.45 8.29 -10.35
N GLN A 108 -3.36 9.19 -9.88
CA GLN A 108 -4.42 8.83 -8.95
C GLN A 108 -5.59 9.82 -9.04
N ASP A 109 -6.82 9.31 -9.03
CA ASP A 109 -8.01 10.08 -8.71
C ASP A 109 -8.47 9.73 -7.30
N TRP A 110 -9.03 10.71 -6.58
CA TRP A 110 -9.67 10.42 -5.31
C TRP A 110 -10.97 11.20 -5.14
N SER A 111 -11.88 10.62 -4.39
CA SER A 111 -13.16 11.21 -4.01
C SER A 111 -13.43 10.95 -2.53
N TYR A 112 -13.90 11.95 -1.83
CA TYR A 112 -14.11 11.93 -0.38
C TYR A 112 -15.50 12.44 -0.03
N CYS A 113 -16.12 11.81 0.97
CA CYS A 113 -17.35 12.29 1.58
C CYS A 113 -17.28 12.08 3.11
N SER A 114 -17.59 13.12 3.86
CA SER A 114 -17.80 13.04 5.31
C SER A 114 -19.24 13.46 5.63
N ILE A 115 -19.89 12.68 6.48
CA ILE A 115 -21.26 12.92 6.94
C ILE A 115 -21.34 12.67 8.45
N SER A 116 -22.26 13.33 9.12
CA SER A 116 -22.47 13.17 10.56
C SER A 116 -23.95 13.25 10.92
N THR A 117 -24.32 12.65 12.03
CA THR A 117 -25.64 12.87 12.62
C THR A 117 -25.71 14.26 13.27
N PRO A 118 -26.89 14.89 13.30
CA PRO A 118 -27.09 16.16 14.04
C PRO A 118 -26.69 16.00 15.50
N TYR A 119 -26.08 17.05 16.06
CA TYR A 119 -25.82 17.11 17.50
C TYR A 119 -27.13 17.15 18.26
N GLN A 120 -27.29 16.27 19.24
CA GLN A 120 -28.39 16.28 20.21
C GLN A 120 -27.81 15.93 21.57
N GLU A 121 -28.14 16.71 22.57
CA GLU A 121 -27.73 16.44 23.95
C GLU A 121 -28.17 15.03 24.39
N GLU A 122 -27.35 14.38 25.18
CA GLU A 122 -27.59 13.04 25.77
C GLU A 122 -27.73 11.89 24.74
N THR A 123 -27.45 12.14 23.46
CA THR A 123 -27.51 11.09 22.45
C THR A 123 -26.16 10.77 21.85
N VAL A 124 -25.98 9.53 21.37
CA VAL A 124 -24.78 9.12 20.65
C VAL A 124 -24.71 9.89 19.33
N MET A 125 -23.56 10.52 19.08
CA MET A 125 -23.25 11.12 17.79
C MET A 125 -22.49 10.12 16.92
N TYR A 126 -22.85 10.05 15.64
CA TYR A 126 -22.12 9.25 14.65
C TYR A 126 -21.50 10.16 13.60
N GLY A 127 -20.27 9.85 13.23
CA GLY A 127 -19.59 10.41 12.06
C GLY A 127 -19.18 9.29 11.13
N ALA A 128 -19.33 9.50 9.83
CA ALA A 128 -18.89 8.56 8.82
C ALA A 128 -18.10 9.28 7.73
N GLN A 129 -17.07 8.63 7.23
CA GLN A 129 -16.21 9.14 6.17
C GLN A 129 -15.97 8.04 5.14
N ALA A 130 -16.14 8.37 3.87
CA ALA A 130 -15.76 7.52 2.75
C ALA A 130 -14.66 8.20 1.96
N LEU A 131 -13.64 7.43 1.59
CA LEU A 131 -12.59 7.80 0.65
C LEU A 131 -12.52 6.71 -0.41
N VAL A 132 -12.49 7.12 -1.67
CA VAL A 132 -12.28 6.24 -2.82
C VAL A 132 -11.05 6.74 -3.56
N GLU A 133 -10.06 5.90 -3.73
CA GLU A 133 -8.80 6.17 -4.41
C GLU A 133 -8.66 5.25 -5.61
N LEU A 134 -8.43 5.82 -6.79
CA LEU A 134 -8.29 5.10 -8.05
C LEU A 134 -6.85 5.26 -8.53
N HIS A 135 -6.03 4.24 -8.33
CA HIS A 135 -4.62 4.20 -8.72
C HIS A 135 -4.50 3.86 -10.20
N LYS A 136 -3.92 4.78 -10.99
CA LYS A 136 -3.84 4.67 -12.46
C LYS A 136 -2.51 4.12 -12.96
N GLU A 137 -1.44 4.29 -12.20
CA GLU A 137 -0.07 3.95 -12.62
C GLU A 137 0.54 2.79 -11.83
N HIS A 138 0.19 2.62 -10.55
CA HIS A 138 0.78 1.62 -9.67
C HIS A 138 -0.30 0.78 -9.00
N ASP A 139 -0.03 -0.52 -8.83
CA ASP A 139 -0.91 -1.42 -8.08
C ASP A 139 -0.78 -1.15 -6.57
N PRO A 140 -1.85 -0.73 -5.89
CA PRO A 140 -1.83 -0.46 -4.45
C PRO A 140 -1.78 -1.71 -3.58
N ALA A 141 -1.81 -2.92 -4.14
CA ALA A 141 -1.91 -4.18 -3.39
C ALA A 141 -0.75 -4.38 -2.39
N ALA A 142 0.46 -3.92 -2.73
CA ALA A 142 1.62 -4.03 -1.85
C ALA A 142 1.53 -3.11 -0.62
N GLU A 143 0.84 -1.98 -0.74
CA GLU A 143 0.70 -0.98 0.32
C GLU A 143 -0.63 -1.12 1.08
N PHE A 144 -1.58 -1.88 0.53
CA PHE A 144 -2.90 -2.04 1.10
C PHE A 144 -2.85 -2.66 2.51
N ALA A 145 -3.46 -1.99 3.47
CA ALA A 145 -3.57 -2.41 4.87
C ALA A 145 -2.21 -2.61 5.61
N THR A 146 -1.11 -2.04 5.06
CA THR A 146 0.22 -2.09 5.69
C THR A 146 0.48 -0.92 6.64
N GLY A 147 -0.45 0.00 6.77
CA GLY A 147 -0.33 1.19 7.60
C GLY A 147 -0.07 0.90 9.08
N PRO A 148 0.30 1.92 9.85
CA PRO A 148 0.57 1.79 11.29
C PRO A 148 -0.66 1.30 12.04
N GLY A 149 -0.44 0.71 13.23
CA GLY A 149 -1.50 0.29 14.15
C GLY A 149 -2.36 1.45 14.71
N THR A 150 -2.05 2.67 14.34
CA THR A 150 -2.82 3.89 14.64
C THR A 150 -3.39 4.45 13.36
N ASP A 151 -4.68 4.76 13.32
CA ASP A 151 -5.30 5.43 12.18
C ASP A 151 -4.82 6.90 12.10
N PRO A 152 -4.12 7.29 11.00
CA PRO A 152 -3.55 8.64 10.91
C PRO A 152 -4.59 9.76 10.90
N SER A 153 -5.80 9.49 10.38
CA SER A 153 -6.89 10.48 10.26
C SER A 153 -7.56 10.77 11.60
N THR A 154 -7.73 9.75 12.41
CA THR A 154 -8.42 9.83 13.70
C THR A 154 -7.46 9.87 14.89
N ARG A 155 -6.20 9.47 14.69
CA ARG A 155 -5.18 9.27 15.73
C ARG A 155 -5.63 8.29 16.81
N ILE A 156 -6.40 7.28 16.43
CA ILE A 156 -6.91 6.25 17.32
C ILE A 156 -6.19 4.94 17.01
N ASP A 157 -5.79 4.23 18.06
CA ASP A 157 -5.15 2.93 17.92
C ASP A 157 -6.14 1.86 17.46
N ILE A 158 -5.69 1.00 16.57
CA ILE A 158 -6.43 -0.16 16.10
C ILE A 158 -6.30 -1.25 17.17
N GLY A 159 -7.43 -1.69 17.71
CA GLY A 159 -7.49 -2.75 18.71
C GLY A 159 -7.54 -4.14 18.08
N GLU A 160 -8.39 -4.31 17.09
CA GLU A 160 -8.60 -5.59 16.41
C GLU A 160 -8.62 -5.39 14.90
N ARG A 161 -7.99 -6.29 14.16
CA ARG A 161 -8.01 -6.35 12.70
C ARG A 161 -8.57 -7.67 12.25
N GLN A 162 -9.55 -7.64 11.35
CA GLN A 162 -10.22 -8.79 10.81
C GLN A 162 -10.25 -8.74 9.27
N GLU A 163 -9.98 -9.86 8.61
CA GLU A 163 -10.20 -9.99 7.16
C GLU A 163 -11.67 -10.22 6.86
N VAL A 164 -12.21 -9.51 5.86
CA VAL A 164 -13.59 -9.62 5.40
C VAL A 164 -13.62 -10.38 4.07
N GLN A 165 -14.29 -11.52 4.06
CA GLN A 165 -14.39 -12.35 2.86
C GLN A 165 -15.51 -11.90 1.93
N GLY A 166 -15.29 -12.02 0.62
CA GLY A 166 -16.33 -11.76 -0.40
C GLY A 166 -16.67 -10.27 -0.59
N LEU A 167 -15.72 -9.38 -0.32
CA LEU A 167 -15.83 -7.95 -0.56
C LEU A 167 -14.59 -7.47 -1.31
N GLY A 168 -14.74 -7.13 -2.61
CA GLY A 168 -13.61 -6.83 -3.49
C GLY A 168 -12.63 -7.99 -3.64
N GLY A 169 -11.41 -7.69 -4.03
CA GLY A 169 -10.30 -8.63 -4.10
C GLY A 169 -9.70 -8.93 -2.73
N ARG A 170 -9.66 -7.94 -1.84
CA ARG A 170 -9.21 -8.05 -0.44
C ARG A 170 -9.90 -6.99 0.40
N ALA A 171 -10.36 -7.36 1.59
CA ALA A 171 -10.95 -6.40 2.52
C ALA A 171 -10.51 -6.65 3.96
N VAL A 172 -10.37 -5.55 4.72
CA VAL A 172 -9.93 -5.57 6.12
C VAL A 172 -10.80 -4.62 6.93
N LEU A 173 -11.29 -5.10 8.06
CA LEU A 173 -12.01 -4.32 9.06
C LEU A 173 -11.12 -4.11 10.28
N ASP A 174 -10.91 -2.86 10.66
CA ASP A 174 -10.19 -2.44 11.85
C ASP A 174 -11.19 -1.87 12.87
N ARG A 175 -11.23 -2.40 14.07
CA ARG A 175 -11.95 -1.83 15.22
C ARG A 175 -11.01 -0.95 16.04
N TYR A 176 -11.50 0.18 16.51
CA TYR A 176 -10.72 1.11 17.31
C TYR A 176 -10.71 0.71 18.80
N TYR A 177 -9.53 0.86 19.44
CA TYR A 177 -9.34 0.37 20.81
C TYR A 177 -10.05 1.23 21.87
N ALA A 178 -9.86 2.54 21.89
CA ALA A 178 -10.26 3.38 23.00
C ALA A 178 -11.50 4.25 22.73
N ARG A 179 -11.97 4.26 21.50
CA ARG A 179 -13.15 5.02 21.07
C ARG A 179 -13.99 4.14 20.17
N GLY A 180 -15.30 4.25 20.30
CA GLY A 180 -16.20 3.48 19.44
C GLY A 180 -16.02 3.83 17.99
N GLY A 181 -15.90 2.80 17.15
CA GLY A 181 -15.76 2.99 15.71
C GLY A 181 -15.02 1.86 15.03
N SER A 182 -15.18 1.81 13.71
CA SER A 182 -14.51 0.85 12.84
C SER A 182 -14.09 1.52 11.52
N ARG A 183 -13.06 0.98 10.90
CA ARG A 183 -12.60 1.32 9.55
C ARG A 183 -12.60 0.08 8.68
N LEU A 184 -13.38 0.12 7.62
CA LEU A 184 -13.41 -0.90 6.59
C LEU A 184 -12.62 -0.42 5.38
N MET A 185 -11.60 -1.18 4.98
CA MET A 185 -10.80 -0.95 3.78
C MET A 185 -11.03 -2.07 2.79
N VAL A 186 -11.19 -1.74 1.51
CA VAL A 186 -11.39 -2.70 0.42
C VAL A 186 -10.48 -2.37 -0.74
N LEU A 187 -9.73 -3.36 -1.20
CA LEU A 187 -8.96 -3.32 -2.43
C LEU A 187 -9.67 -4.13 -3.51
N ASP A 188 -9.92 -3.51 -4.68
CA ASP A 188 -10.45 -4.22 -5.84
C ASP A 188 -9.79 -3.70 -7.14
N GLY A 189 -8.84 -4.46 -7.64
CA GLY A 189 -7.93 -4.01 -8.70
C GLY A 189 -7.13 -2.78 -8.26
N GLY A 190 -7.13 -1.72 -9.07
CA GLY A 190 -6.47 -0.44 -8.74
C GLY A 190 -7.31 0.50 -7.86
N ALA A 191 -8.46 0.07 -7.35
CA ALA A 191 -9.30 0.90 -6.50
C ALA A 191 -9.16 0.53 -5.03
N VAL A 192 -9.00 1.54 -4.17
CA VAL A 192 -9.03 1.41 -2.71
C VAL A 192 -10.22 2.20 -2.18
N PHE A 193 -11.06 1.52 -1.43
CA PHE A 193 -12.21 2.10 -0.74
C PHE A 193 -11.96 2.07 0.75
N THR A 194 -12.17 3.18 1.42
CA THR A 194 -12.09 3.28 2.88
C THR A 194 -13.39 3.86 3.41
N LEU A 195 -14.03 3.15 4.33
CA LEU A 195 -15.19 3.61 5.08
C LEU A 195 -14.86 3.60 6.56
N THR A 196 -14.88 4.76 7.18
CA THR A 196 -14.70 4.90 8.64
C THR A 196 -16.02 5.34 9.25
N VAL A 197 -16.47 4.64 10.27
CA VAL A 197 -17.62 5.02 11.10
C VAL A 197 -17.18 5.16 12.53
N GLN A 198 -17.46 6.28 13.15
CA GLN A 198 -17.14 6.57 14.55
C GLN A 198 -18.39 6.98 15.31
N TRP A 199 -18.44 6.65 16.59
CA TRP A 199 -19.49 7.10 17.48
C TRP A 199 -18.92 7.67 18.77
N PHE A 200 -19.56 8.73 19.25
CA PHE A 200 -19.17 9.46 20.41
C PHE A 200 -20.31 9.43 21.42
N GLN A 201 -20.07 8.82 22.57
CA GLN A 201 -21.06 8.79 23.66
C GLN A 201 -21.04 10.13 24.41
N PRO A 202 -22.19 10.63 24.85
CA PRO A 202 -22.27 11.82 25.71
C PRO A 202 -21.62 11.52 27.06
N LYS A 203 -21.00 12.55 27.68
CA LYS A 203 -20.29 12.40 28.94
C LYS A 203 -21.21 12.01 30.10
N ASP A 204 -22.45 12.47 30.10
CA ASP A 204 -23.42 12.37 31.20
C ASP A 204 -24.62 11.47 30.83
N GLY A 205 -24.61 10.87 29.62
CA GLY A 205 -25.69 9.99 29.17
C GLY A 205 -25.51 8.55 29.66
N THR A 206 -26.61 7.82 29.78
CA THR A 206 -26.55 6.35 29.96
C THR A 206 -25.90 5.77 28.71
N PRO A 207 -24.80 5.02 28.83
CA PRO A 207 -24.16 4.41 27.66
C PRO A 207 -25.17 3.48 26.98
N GLY A 208 -25.68 3.87 25.81
CA GLY A 208 -26.38 2.94 24.96
C GLY A 208 -25.38 1.87 24.52
N SER A 209 -25.69 0.59 24.73
CA SER A 209 -24.88 -0.49 24.20
C SER A 209 -25.02 -0.48 22.68
N ILE A 210 -23.96 0.00 22.00
CA ILE A 210 -23.90 -0.10 20.52
C ILE A 210 -23.53 -1.52 20.18
N ASP A 211 -24.31 -2.15 19.34
CA ASP A 211 -23.96 -3.45 18.77
C ASP A 211 -22.91 -3.24 17.67
N GLU A 212 -21.64 -3.38 18.04
CA GLU A 212 -20.52 -3.21 17.12
C GLU A 212 -20.56 -4.22 15.97
N ASN A 213 -21.00 -5.47 16.21
CA ASN A 213 -21.10 -6.47 15.17
C ASN A 213 -22.19 -6.13 14.15
N ALA A 214 -23.33 -5.60 14.61
CA ALA A 214 -24.38 -5.12 13.72
C ALA A 214 -23.91 -3.89 12.92
N MET A 215 -23.10 -2.99 13.53
CA MET A 215 -22.53 -1.83 12.84
C MET A 215 -21.53 -2.26 11.77
N ASP A 216 -20.64 -3.19 12.07
CA ASP A 216 -19.66 -3.72 11.11
C ASP A 216 -20.36 -4.41 9.92
N ALA A 217 -21.39 -5.20 10.18
CA ALA A 217 -22.20 -5.81 9.12
C ALA A 217 -22.89 -4.75 8.24
N ALA A 218 -23.39 -3.68 8.86
CA ALA A 218 -24.01 -2.55 8.14
C ALA A 218 -22.99 -1.81 7.27
N MET A 219 -21.78 -1.59 7.76
CA MET A 219 -20.68 -0.97 7.00
C MET A 219 -20.32 -1.82 5.76
N ILE A 220 -20.24 -3.13 5.91
CA ILE A 220 -19.94 -4.06 4.81
C ILE A 220 -21.02 -3.97 3.72
N GLU A 221 -22.29 -3.92 4.10
CA GLU A 221 -23.41 -3.82 3.16
C GLU A 221 -23.46 -2.48 2.43
N ASP A 222 -23.27 -1.39 3.16
CA ASP A 222 -23.24 -0.05 2.55
C ASP A 222 -21.99 0.12 1.65
N MET A 223 -20.85 -0.49 1.99
CA MET A 223 -19.66 -0.53 1.13
C MET A 223 -19.95 -1.28 -0.19
N ARG A 224 -20.61 -2.45 -0.15
CA ARG A 224 -21.01 -3.17 -1.37
C ARG A 224 -21.89 -2.31 -2.26
N THR A 225 -22.82 -1.58 -1.65
CA THR A 225 -23.71 -0.67 -2.35
C THR A 225 -22.91 0.45 -3.03
N LEU A 226 -21.97 1.08 -2.33
CA LEU A 226 -21.11 2.12 -2.88
C LEU A 226 -20.26 1.59 -4.05
N MET A 227 -19.60 0.46 -3.87
CA MET A 227 -18.81 -0.18 -4.93
C MET A 227 -19.66 -0.49 -6.16
N THR A 228 -20.88 -0.97 -5.98
CA THR A 228 -21.80 -1.26 -7.07
C THR A 228 -22.20 0.00 -7.85
N LYS A 229 -22.46 1.12 -7.16
CA LYS A 229 -22.80 2.40 -7.78
C LYS A 229 -21.64 3.01 -8.58
N LEU A 230 -20.39 2.79 -8.12
CA LEU A 230 -19.20 3.34 -8.75
C LEU A 230 -18.62 2.42 -9.84
N LYS A 231 -19.12 1.21 -9.98
CA LYS A 231 -18.68 0.29 -11.03
C LYS A 231 -19.00 0.87 -12.41
N GLY A 232 -17.94 0.97 -13.28
CA GLY A 232 -18.02 1.52 -14.63
C GLY A 232 -18.34 0.46 -15.69
#